data_a90481ed9fd2b76a956d1b8137b3cbda
#
_entry.id   a90481ed9fd2b76a956d1b8137b3cbda
#
_cell.length_a   1.000
_cell.length_b   1.000
_cell.length_c   1.000
_cell.angle_alpha   90.00
_cell.angle_beta   90.00
_cell.angle_gamma   90.00
#
_symmetry.space_group_name_H-M   'P 1'
#
loop_
_entity.id
_entity.type
_entity.pdbx_description
1 polymer ?
#
loop_
_entity_poly.entity_id
_entity_poly.type
_entity_poly.pdbx_seq_one_letter_code
_entity_poly.pdbx_strand_id
1 'polypeptide(L)'
;MRKQGIIFLLVLFAIIIVIFYLFTDRWLEHQMESVGSTIVGAKVEFDGVDFSLFKLRMHWDSLKVTDPKHTWYNLFETGMADFDMEFEPLLSKKFVIENLQLEGLRFNTKRKTDGKLPHKAEQESKAVAFVQKELEKETDKMPVFNPGQLFRKFNLDSVWKLIDLQSPTKIDSLKQAYLNTYQGWDTRLNTLSQKNDLSQLQTRISAIKVDQISSIDELQNTLQKANGIYKQVDTLTKKIKGLKTDFQNDLKNIQDTKKIVPAWISQDYRRALNMAQIPNITVGNVAKLLFGQPIIDKISRVSGYVGTVRYYSEKLKSDKPEKESPPRLKGQDIRFGSVKNIPKFWIKKVSLSGQVMNEVRISGFVHNIVSRQKIINEPTTVSISGERRDKAALNLSATFDYRGEKPEENIELQMQQIPLSNVKLTSFALLPNRLNKGNGNIKAMMNFQGGNFQSDVQFTAKQLAFDLSENTGNLDKTLVEFSRSLAMSITELNVSALAKQIDGKFSFSLNSNLDNLVANKVKEILSGKVEKARNELEQRVRQEVEKYQVELNNFVEQKNTALTDKIQSIESEIQKQQKTIEAKRKEIEDRIEAEKKKAQKKLEEEAKNKLKNLFK
;
A
#
# COMPACT_ATOMS: atom_id res chain seq x y z
N MET A 1 61.06 8.68 34.68
CA MET A 1 59.91 7.79 34.97
C MET A 1 60.41 6.64 35.84
N ARG A 2 59.78 6.39 36.99
CA ARG A 2 60.13 5.28 37.88
C ARG A 2 59.86 3.95 37.19
N LYS A 3 60.80 3.03 37.09
CA LYS A 3 60.71 1.70 36.48
C LYS A 3 59.40 0.93 36.95
N GLN A 4 59.05 1.13 38.22
CA GLN A 4 57.81 0.56 38.80
C GLN A 4 56.50 1.06 38.18
N GLY A 5 56.44 2.34 37.73
CA GLY A 5 55.28 2.88 37.04
C GLY A 5 55.09 2.31 35.64
N ILE A 6 56.19 2.02 34.95
CA ILE A 6 56.16 1.36 33.63
C ILE A 6 55.69 -0.09 33.76
N ILE A 7 56.17 -0.81 34.77
CA ILE A 7 55.77 -2.19 35.06
C ILE A 7 54.28 -2.24 35.43
N PHE A 8 53.79 -1.32 36.28
CA PHE A 8 52.35 -1.22 36.60
C PHE A 8 51.49 -0.97 35.38
N LEU A 9 51.92 -0.06 34.47
CA LEU A 9 51.22 0.24 33.22
C LEU A 9 51.19 -0.97 32.29
N LEU A 10 52.30 -1.72 32.19
CA LEU A 10 52.38 -2.95 31.40
C LEU A 10 51.48 -4.07 31.97
N VAL A 11 51.44 -4.23 33.29
CA VAL A 11 50.57 -5.20 33.96
C VAL A 11 49.10 -4.81 33.78
N LEU A 12 48.77 -3.53 34.00
CA LEU A 12 47.42 -3.02 33.75
C LEU A 12 46.99 -3.24 32.30
N PHE A 13 47.87 -2.95 31.34
CA PHE A 13 47.64 -3.17 29.92
C PHE A 13 47.44 -4.66 29.58
N ALA A 14 48.27 -5.54 30.17
CA ALA A 14 48.12 -6.99 30.05
C ALA A 14 46.76 -7.48 30.62
N ILE A 15 46.35 -6.97 31.78
CA ILE A 15 45.05 -7.29 32.37
C ILE A 15 43.91 -6.83 31.46
N ILE A 16 43.99 -5.62 30.90
CA ILE A 16 43.00 -5.10 29.96
C ILE A 16 42.91 -5.99 28.72
N ILE A 17 44.05 -6.42 28.18
CA ILE A 17 44.11 -7.35 27.03
C ILE A 17 43.45 -8.69 27.37
N VAL A 18 43.73 -9.24 28.56
CA VAL A 18 43.13 -10.52 29.00
C VAL A 18 41.63 -10.39 29.20
N ILE A 19 41.16 -9.31 29.83
CA ILE A 19 39.72 -9.03 29.97
C ILE A 19 39.07 -8.87 28.59
N PHE A 20 39.72 -8.13 27.69
CA PHE A 20 39.22 -7.95 26.32
C PHE A 20 39.11 -9.29 25.59
N TYR A 21 40.13 -10.13 25.67
CA TYR A 21 40.18 -11.46 25.05
C TYR A 21 39.08 -12.40 25.59
N LEU A 22 38.79 -12.35 26.90
CA LEU A 22 37.81 -13.25 27.52
C LEU A 22 36.37 -12.83 27.34
N PHE A 23 36.07 -11.53 27.14
CA PHE A 23 34.71 -11.01 27.14
C PHE A 23 34.21 -10.47 25.79
N THR A 24 35.16 -10.16 24.86
CA THR A 24 34.81 -9.49 23.60
C THR A 24 33.92 -10.37 22.71
N ASP A 25 34.26 -11.65 22.60
CA ASP A 25 33.56 -12.56 21.67
C ASP A 25 32.09 -12.73 22.04
N ARG A 26 31.77 -13.05 23.30
CA ARG A 26 30.39 -13.17 23.78
C ARG A 26 29.62 -11.86 23.74
N TRP A 27 30.26 -10.77 24.10
CA TRP A 27 29.63 -9.45 24.02
C TRP A 27 29.31 -9.09 22.56
N LEU A 28 30.26 -9.32 21.65
CA LEU A 28 30.12 -9.05 20.23
C LEU A 28 29.03 -9.92 19.60
N GLU A 29 29.01 -11.22 19.92
CA GLU A 29 27.96 -12.16 19.52
C GLU A 29 26.59 -11.63 19.91
N HIS A 30 26.40 -11.28 21.19
CA HIS A 30 25.13 -10.74 21.68
C HIS A 30 24.73 -9.42 21.01
N GLN A 31 25.67 -8.51 20.74
CA GLN A 31 25.39 -7.27 20.00
C GLN A 31 24.99 -7.55 18.56
N MET A 32 25.67 -8.45 17.88
CA MET A 32 25.36 -8.86 16.50
C MET A 32 23.98 -9.52 16.42
N GLU A 33 23.66 -10.40 17.36
CA GLU A 33 22.33 -11.02 17.47
C GLU A 33 21.23 -9.97 17.71
N SER A 34 21.45 -9.04 18.64
CA SER A 34 20.50 -7.98 18.97
C SER A 34 20.24 -7.05 17.79
N VAL A 35 21.32 -6.57 17.17
CA VAL A 35 21.23 -5.68 15.99
C VAL A 35 20.64 -6.43 14.80
N GLY A 36 21.12 -7.65 14.52
CA GLY A 36 20.60 -8.50 13.45
C GLY A 36 19.13 -8.79 13.64
N SER A 37 18.71 -9.17 14.85
CA SER A 37 17.31 -9.44 15.18
C SER A 37 16.41 -8.21 15.01
N THR A 38 16.92 -7.02 15.37
CA THR A 38 16.22 -5.75 15.16
C THR A 38 16.07 -5.45 13.66
N ILE A 39 17.10 -5.73 12.87
CA ILE A 39 17.10 -5.53 11.42
C ILE A 39 16.12 -6.48 10.73
N VAL A 40 16.19 -7.75 11.06
CA VAL A 40 15.36 -8.79 10.42
C VAL A 40 13.90 -8.73 10.90
N GLY A 41 13.67 -8.22 12.12
CA GLY A 41 12.35 -8.26 12.78
C GLY A 41 12.00 -9.65 13.31
N ALA A 42 12.98 -10.55 13.41
CA ALA A 42 12.89 -11.90 13.96
C ALA A 42 14.27 -12.29 14.51
N LYS A 43 14.34 -13.36 15.28
CA LYS A 43 15.56 -13.78 15.96
C LYS A 43 16.67 -14.10 14.97
N VAL A 44 17.84 -13.49 15.20
CA VAL A 44 19.11 -13.81 14.55
C VAL A 44 20.02 -14.42 15.60
N GLU A 45 20.64 -15.55 15.30
CA GLU A 45 21.51 -16.29 16.21
C GLU A 45 22.85 -16.52 15.53
N PHE A 46 23.89 -16.13 16.21
CA PHE A 46 25.26 -16.48 15.89
C PHE A 46 25.74 -17.57 16.84
N ASP A 47 26.73 -18.35 16.41
CA ASP A 47 27.36 -19.39 17.21
C ASP A 47 28.85 -19.41 16.89
N GLY A 48 29.69 -19.47 17.94
CA GLY A 48 31.13 -19.54 17.79
C GLY A 48 31.80 -18.27 17.25
N VAL A 49 31.33 -17.10 17.67
CA VAL A 49 31.97 -15.82 17.27
C VAL A 49 33.33 -15.69 17.92
N ASP A 50 34.36 -15.49 17.09
CA ASP A 50 35.75 -15.23 17.48
C ASP A 50 36.26 -13.98 16.76
N PHE A 51 36.72 -13.00 17.54
CA PHE A 51 37.24 -11.73 17.04
C PHE A 51 38.68 -11.52 17.42
N SER A 52 39.60 -11.55 16.46
CA SER A 52 40.99 -11.23 16.64
C SER A 52 41.27 -9.73 16.42
N LEU A 53 41.47 -8.99 17.51
CA LEU A 53 41.78 -7.56 17.46
C LEU A 53 43.07 -7.23 16.68
N PHE A 54 44.10 -8.07 16.81
CA PHE A 54 45.39 -7.84 16.15
C PHE A 54 45.39 -8.11 14.66
N LYS A 55 44.61 -9.09 14.22
CA LYS A 55 44.42 -9.43 12.80
C LYS A 55 43.24 -8.73 12.18
N LEU A 56 42.39 -8.08 12.99
CA LEU A 56 41.09 -7.55 12.58
C LEU A 56 40.22 -8.56 11.85
N ARG A 57 40.40 -9.84 12.24
CA ARG A 57 39.69 -10.98 11.67
C ARG A 57 38.50 -11.32 12.54
N MET A 58 37.36 -11.56 11.90
CA MET A 58 36.16 -12.07 12.53
C MET A 58 35.79 -13.41 11.92
N HIS A 59 35.42 -14.32 12.78
CA HIS A 59 34.96 -15.66 12.44
C HIS A 59 33.70 -15.99 13.21
N TRP A 60 32.82 -16.81 12.63
CA TRP A 60 31.75 -17.51 13.34
C TRP A 60 31.51 -18.89 12.74
N ASP A 61 31.03 -19.82 13.56
CA ASP A 61 30.76 -21.20 13.13
C ASP A 61 29.39 -21.34 12.44
N SER A 62 28.39 -20.62 12.90
CA SER A 62 27.08 -20.60 12.26
C SER A 62 26.34 -19.27 12.46
N LEU A 63 25.50 -18.95 11.47
CA LEU A 63 24.52 -17.88 11.52
C LEU A 63 23.16 -18.41 11.13
N LYS A 64 22.14 -18.17 11.97
CA LYS A 64 20.73 -18.53 11.69
C LYS A 64 19.90 -17.28 11.70
N VAL A 65 19.21 -17.02 10.59
CA VAL A 65 18.34 -15.86 10.43
C VAL A 65 16.90 -16.37 10.30
N THR A 66 16.06 -16.07 11.28
CA THR A 66 14.66 -16.51 11.30
C THR A 66 13.84 -15.79 10.21
N ASP A 67 12.89 -16.51 9.60
CA ASP A 67 11.87 -15.91 8.73
C ASP A 67 10.86 -15.11 9.58
N PRO A 68 10.76 -13.79 9.44
CA PRO A 68 9.86 -12.96 10.27
C PRO A 68 8.37 -13.27 10.07
N LYS A 69 8.00 -13.92 8.96
CA LYS A 69 6.61 -14.35 8.68
C LYS A 69 6.32 -15.77 9.13
N HIS A 70 7.33 -16.63 9.20
CA HIS A 70 7.24 -18.02 9.61
C HIS A 70 8.30 -18.34 10.65
N THR A 71 8.11 -17.87 11.87
CA THR A 71 9.13 -17.84 12.92
C THR A 71 9.63 -19.21 13.40
N TRP A 72 8.99 -20.31 12.99
CA TRP A 72 9.46 -21.69 13.17
C TRP A 72 10.42 -22.18 12.07
N TYR A 73 10.77 -21.31 11.12
CA TYR A 73 11.72 -21.60 10.06
C TYR A 73 12.76 -20.51 9.95
N ASN A 74 13.97 -20.88 9.56
CA ASN A 74 14.99 -19.92 9.18
C ASN A 74 14.73 -19.44 7.74
N LEU A 75 14.87 -18.16 7.52
CA LEU A 75 14.94 -17.57 6.18
C LEU A 75 16.15 -18.16 5.45
N PHE A 76 17.29 -18.12 6.14
CA PHE A 76 18.51 -18.84 5.76
C PHE A 76 19.34 -19.15 7.00
N GLU A 77 20.23 -20.11 6.86
CA GLU A 77 21.33 -20.37 7.78
C GLU A 77 22.61 -20.56 7.00
N THR A 78 23.72 -20.16 7.59
CA THR A 78 25.05 -20.41 7.06
C THR A 78 25.86 -21.22 8.05
N GLY A 79 26.86 -21.94 7.57
CA GLY A 79 27.92 -22.47 8.40
C GLY A 79 28.95 -21.40 8.70
N MET A 80 30.20 -21.83 8.63
CA MET A 80 31.37 -21.01 8.92
C MET A 80 31.46 -19.77 8.02
N ALA A 81 31.82 -18.65 8.63
CA ALA A 81 32.19 -17.44 7.92
C ALA A 81 33.48 -16.89 8.49
N ASP A 82 34.26 -16.27 7.61
CA ASP A 82 35.58 -15.73 7.94
C ASP A 82 35.82 -14.47 7.09
N PHE A 83 36.33 -13.41 7.71
CA PHE A 83 36.66 -12.17 7.01
C PHE A 83 37.60 -11.29 7.81
N ASP A 84 38.38 -10.46 7.11
CA ASP A 84 39.25 -9.46 7.65
C ASP A 84 38.66 -8.05 7.38
N MET A 85 38.83 -7.15 8.36
CA MET A 85 38.46 -5.74 8.24
C MET A 85 39.68 -4.90 7.89
N GLU A 86 39.48 -3.86 7.08
CA GLU A 86 40.55 -2.93 6.73
C GLU A 86 40.92 -2.02 7.93
N PHE A 87 42.19 -1.94 8.26
CA PHE A 87 42.66 -1.18 9.41
C PHE A 87 42.52 0.34 9.26
N GLU A 88 42.89 0.89 8.11
CA GLU A 88 42.90 2.34 7.87
C GLU A 88 41.47 2.96 7.97
N PRO A 89 40.44 2.41 7.35
CA PRO A 89 39.08 2.89 7.55
C PRO A 89 38.60 2.78 8.99
N LEU A 90 38.97 1.73 9.71
CA LEU A 90 38.56 1.48 11.10
C LEU A 90 39.04 2.60 12.05
N LEU A 91 40.22 3.17 11.84
CA LEU A 91 40.71 4.33 12.57
C LEU A 91 39.80 5.55 12.46
N SER A 92 39.03 5.64 11.35
CA SER A 92 38.03 6.67 11.09
C SER A 92 36.61 6.23 11.45
N LYS A 93 36.45 5.17 12.24
CA LYS A 93 35.15 4.56 12.61
C LYS A 93 34.32 4.11 11.38
N LYS A 94 35.00 3.63 10.35
CA LYS A 94 34.41 3.08 9.13
C LYS A 94 34.76 1.60 9.04
N PHE A 95 33.77 0.79 8.75
CA PHE A 95 33.92 -0.67 8.65
C PHE A 95 33.96 -1.06 7.18
N VAL A 96 35.14 -1.48 6.71
CA VAL A 96 35.33 -1.95 5.33
C VAL A 96 35.83 -3.38 5.36
N ILE A 97 35.12 -4.25 4.66
CA ILE A 97 35.43 -5.67 4.49
C ILE A 97 35.68 -5.91 3.02
N GLU A 98 36.87 -6.43 2.68
CA GLU A 98 37.23 -6.72 1.28
C GLU A 98 36.44 -7.92 0.74
N ASN A 99 36.48 -9.01 1.47
CA ASN A 99 35.80 -10.24 1.09
C ASN A 99 35.27 -10.97 2.34
N LEU A 100 33.97 -11.27 2.32
CA LEU A 100 33.30 -12.10 3.32
C LEU A 100 32.94 -13.44 2.66
N GLN A 101 33.43 -14.54 3.19
CA GLN A 101 33.09 -15.89 2.73
C GLN A 101 31.99 -16.46 3.62
N LEU A 102 30.88 -16.88 3.01
CA LEU A 102 29.75 -17.53 3.68
C LEU A 102 29.57 -18.92 3.08
N GLU A 103 29.84 -19.93 3.87
CA GLU A 103 29.73 -21.34 3.45
C GLU A 103 28.49 -22.01 4.04
N GLY A 104 28.06 -23.09 3.42
CA GLY A 104 26.98 -23.93 3.95
C GLY A 104 25.61 -23.26 3.95
N LEU A 105 25.36 -22.29 3.05
CA LEU A 105 24.09 -21.59 2.95
C LEU A 105 22.93 -22.54 2.66
N ARG A 106 21.91 -22.53 3.52
CA ARG A 106 20.67 -23.30 3.41
C ARG A 106 19.48 -22.41 3.67
N PHE A 107 18.38 -22.62 2.97
CA PHE A 107 17.16 -21.83 3.11
C PHE A 107 16.01 -22.67 3.68
N ASN A 108 15.08 -22.01 4.37
CA ASN A 108 13.84 -22.60 4.88
C ASN A 108 14.07 -23.82 5.79
N THR A 109 15.11 -23.79 6.61
CA THR A 109 15.41 -24.86 7.57
C THR A 109 14.51 -24.73 8.80
N LYS A 110 14.04 -25.89 9.33
CA LYS A 110 13.15 -25.92 10.49
C LYS A 110 13.93 -25.58 11.76
N ARG A 111 13.37 -24.68 12.57
CA ARG A 111 13.94 -24.30 13.87
C ARG A 111 13.50 -25.23 14.98
N LYS A 112 14.31 -25.32 16.04
CA LYS A 112 13.96 -26.04 17.28
C LYS A 112 13.11 -25.20 18.22
N THR A 113 13.22 -23.86 18.13
CA THR A 113 12.52 -22.88 18.97
C THR A 113 11.87 -21.82 18.11
N ASP A 114 10.79 -21.20 18.60
CA ASP A 114 10.17 -20.06 17.93
C ASP A 114 11.12 -18.85 17.92
N GLY A 115 11.36 -18.30 16.74
CA GLY A 115 12.21 -17.13 16.55
C GLY A 115 11.47 -15.79 16.59
N LYS A 116 10.24 -15.76 17.12
CA LYS A 116 9.44 -14.54 17.27
C LYS A 116 10.07 -13.58 18.29
N LEU A 117 10.15 -12.30 17.96
CA LEU A 117 10.56 -11.26 18.90
C LEU A 117 9.36 -10.75 19.72
N PRO A 118 9.57 -10.35 21.00
CA PRO A 118 8.51 -9.85 21.86
C PRO A 118 7.83 -8.56 21.34
N HIS A 119 8.58 -7.73 20.64
CA HIS A 119 8.09 -6.47 20.08
C HIS A 119 8.43 -6.43 18.57
N LYS A 120 7.40 -6.48 17.74
CA LYS A 120 7.53 -6.31 16.29
C LYS A 120 7.48 -4.81 15.98
N ALA A 121 8.62 -4.22 15.67
CA ALA A 121 8.63 -2.91 15.03
C ALA A 121 8.17 -3.10 13.58
N GLU A 122 7.12 -2.38 13.15
CA GLU A 122 6.76 -2.29 11.73
C GLU A 122 7.90 -1.58 10.99
N GLN A 123 8.67 -2.34 10.22
CA GLN A 123 9.88 -1.88 9.56
C GLN A 123 9.75 -2.07 8.04
N GLU A 124 8.62 -1.62 7.47
CA GLU A 124 8.37 -1.74 6.04
C GLU A 124 8.25 -0.35 5.38
N SER A 125 8.80 -0.22 4.19
CA SER A 125 8.58 0.96 3.35
C SER A 125 7.09 1.08 3.01
N LYS A 126 6.49 2.26 3.18
CA LYS A 126 5.06 2.53 2.91
C LYS A 126 4.64 2.10 1.49
N ALA A 127 5.52 2.26 0.51
CA ALA A 127 5.25 1.86 -0.88
C ALA A 127 5.12 0.35 -1.02
N VAL A 128 5.95 -0.43 -0.31
CA VAL A 128 5.92 -1.89 -0.34
C VAL A 128 4.77 -2.43 0.51
N ALA A 129 4.48 -1.83 1.66
CA ALA A 129 3.32 -2.16 2.48
C ALA A 129 2.00 -2.01 1.70
N PHE A 130 1.91 -1.00 0.82
CA PHE A 130 0.76 -0.84 -0.07
C PHE A 130 0.63 -2.02 -1.05
N VAL A 131 1.73 -2.46 -1.68
CA VAL A 131 1.72 -3.63 -2.58
C VAL A 131 1.25 -4.89 -1.86
N GLN A 132 1.72 -5.13 -0.64
CA GLN A 132 1.30 -6.28 0.17
C GLN A 132 -0.20 -6.24 0.48
N LYS A 133 -0.72 -5.08 0.87
CA LYS A 133 -2.15 -4.88 1.14
C LYS A 133 -3.03 -5.14 -0.08
N GLU A 134 -2.58 -4.72 -1.26
CA GLU A 134 -3.33 -4.99 -2.51
C GLU A 134 -3.27 -6.47 -2.90
N LEU A 135 -2.13 -7.14 -2.67
CA LEU A 135 -2.02 -8.60 -2.87
C LEU A 135 -2.93 -9.38 -1.91
N GLU A 136 -3.05 -8.97 -0.65
CA GLU A 136 -3.98 -9.56 0.32
C GLU A 136 -5.45 -9.41 -0.14
N LYS A 137 -5.83 -8.25 -0.66
CA LYS A 137 -7.18 -8.05 -1.24
C LYS A 137 -7.45 -8.97 -2.44
N GLU A 138 -6.43 -9.27 -3.25
CA GLU A 138 -6.58 -10.23 -4.34
C GLU A 138 -6.79 -11.66 -3.82
N THR A 139 -6.21 -12.00 -2.67
CA THR A 139 -6.45 -13.28 -1.98
C THR A 139 -7.93 -13.45 -1.64
N ASP A 140 -8.59 -12.41 -1.13
CA ASP A 140 -10.02 -12.44 -0.78
C ASP A 140 -10.93 -12.64 -2.01
N LYS A 141 -10.41 -12.33 -3.20
CA LYS A 141 -11.12 -12.53 -4.47
C LYS A 141 -10.89 -13.91 -5.09
N MET A 142 -10.09 -14.77 -4.45
CA MET A 142 -9.82 -16.10 -5.00
C MET A 142 -11.09 -16.95 -5.01
N PRO A 143 -11.32 -17.70 -6.09
CA PRO A 143 -12.48 -18.56 -6.18
C PRO A 143 -12.38 -19.71 -5.19
N VAL A 144 -13.48 -20.05 -4.52
CA VAL A 144 -13.59 -21.24 -3.69
C VAL A 144 -14.24 -22.35 -4.50
N PHE A 145 -13.62 -23.51 -4.50
CA PHE A 145 -14.10 -24.67 -5.25
C PHE A 145 -14.26 -25.89 -4.37
N ASN A 146 -15.44 -26.49 -4.36
CA ASN A 146 -15.73 -27.74 -3.68
C ASN A 146 -16.27 -28.77 -4.69
N PRO A 147 -15.44 -29.71 -5.15
CA PRO A 147 -15.77 -30.62 -6.22
C PRO A 147 -16.77 -31.73 -5.86
N GLY A 148 -16.88 -32.10 -4.59
CA GLY A 148 -17.84 -33.11 -4.15
C GLY A 148 -19.30 -32.74 -4.44
N GLN A 149 -19.51 -31.54 -4.95
CA GLN A 149 -20.83 -30.99 -5.20
C GLN A 149 -21.13 -30.74 -6.68
N LEU A 150 -20.14 -30.88 -7.56
CA LEU A 150 -20.36 -30.86 -9.01
C LEU A 150 -21.46 -31.85 -9.45
N PHE A 151 -21.60 -32.94 -8.70
CA PHE A 151 -22.48 -34.06 -9.02
C PHE A 151 -23.68 -34.21 -8.10
N ARG A 152 -23.80 -33.38 -7.03
CA ARG A 152 -24.99 -33.34 -6.18
C ARG A 152 -26.13 -32.57 -6.84
N LYS A 153 -27.39 -33.00 -6.58
CA LYS A 153 -28.57 -32.20 -6.95
C LYS A 153 -28.53 -30.88 -6.18
N PHE A 154 -28.45 -29.78 -6.88
CA PHE A 154 -28.49 -28.45 -6.27
C PHE A 154 -29.92 -28.17 -5.77
N ASN A 155 -30.10 -28.06 -4.45
CA ASN A 155 -31.35 -27.62 -3.87
C ASN A 155 -31.26 -26.13 -3.53
N LEU A 156 -31.46 -25.29 -4.53
CA LEU A 156 -31.38 -23.84 -4.41
C LEU A 156 -32.39 -23.26 -3.42
N ASP A 157 -33.55 -23.87 -3.28
CA ASP A 157 -34.61 -23.38 -2.38
C ASP A 157 -34.25 -23.58 -0.91
N SER A 158 -33.64 -24.71 -0.58
CA SER A 158 -33.14 -24.94 0.78
C SER A 158 -31.98 -23.99 1.16
N VAL A 159 -31.09 -23.73 0.20
CA VAL A 159 -29.98 -22.77 0.38
C VAL A 159 -30.51 -21.36 0.51
N TRP A 160 -31.48 -20.98 -0.33
CA TRP A 160 -32.10 -19.65 -0.31
C TRP A 160 -32.73 -19.30 1.05
N LYS A 161 -33.33 -20.28 1.72
CA LYS A 161 -33.89 -20.10 3.07
C LYS A 161 -32.87 -19.88 4.16
N LEU A 162 -31.62 -20.31 3.95
CA LEU A 162 -30.54 -20.25 4.93
C LEU A 162 -29.55 -19.11 4.65
N ILE A 163 -29.64 -18.46 3.49
CA ILE A 163 -28.74 -17.38 3.11
C ILE A 163 -29.06 -16.14 3.93
N ASP A 164 -28.06 -15.67 4.68
CA ASP A 164 -28.06 -14.35 5.30
C ASP A 164 -27.31 -13.37 4.37
N LEU A 165 -28.09 -12.60 3.59
CA LEU A 165 -27.56 -11.56 2.71
C LEU A 165 -27.17 -10.35 3.55
N GLN A 166 -25.88 -10.00 3.57
CA GLN A 166 -25.39 -8.85 4.32
C GLN A 166 -25.47 -7.52 3.56
N SER A 167 -25.60 -7.57 2.23
CA SER A 167 -25.73 -6.36 1.41
C SER A 167 -26.93 -5.51 1.79
N PRO A 168 -28.13 -6.06 2.06
CA PRO A 168 -29.27 -5.27 2.52
C PRO A 168 -28.94 -4.46 3.77
N THR A 169 -28.44 -5.11 4.81
CA THR A 169 -28.09 -4.46 6.09
C THR A 169 -26.99 -3.39 5.92
N LYS A 170 -25.99 -3.66 5.06
CA LYS A 170 -24.94 -2.68 4.74
C LYS A 170 -25.48 -1.49 3.95
N ILE A 171 -26.42 -1.73 3.01
CA ILE A 171 -27.07 -0.67 2.25
C ILE A 171 -27.93 0.19 3.17
N ASP A 172 -28.68 -0.42 4.10
CA ASP A 172 -29.46 0.32 5.09
C ASP A 172 -28.56 1.14 6.03
N SER A 173 -27.45 0.57 6.48
CA SER A 173 -26.45 1.31 7.27
C SER A 173 -25.89 2.51 6.50
N LEU A 174 -25.59 2.32 5.22
CA LEU A 174 -25.14 3.39 4.34
C LEU A 174 -26.21 4.47 4.15
N LYS A 175 -27.48 4.07 3.97
CA LYS A 175 -28.63 4.96 3.89
C LYS A 175 -28.80 5.79 5.18
N GLN A 176 -28.62 5.18 6.36
CA GLN A 176 -28.65 5.90 7.63
C GLN A 176 -27.49 6.91 7.77
N ALA A 177 -26.29 6.53 7.35
CA ALA A 177 -25.15 7.45 7.33
C ALA A 177 -25.45 8.67 6.41
N TYR A 178 -26.03 8.43 5.24
CA TYR A 178 -26.44 9.51 4.33
C TYR A 178 -27.59 10.35 4.92
N LEU A 179 -28.56 9.72 5.58
CA LEU A 179 -29.63 10.44 6.26
C LEU A 179 -29.07 11.44 7.27
N ASN A 180 -28.10 11.03 8.08
CA ASN A 180 -27.45 11.90 9.04
C ASN A 180 -26.73 13.08 8.37
N THR A 181 -26.06 12.81 7.25
CA THR A 181 -25.40 13.87 6.44
C THR A 181 -26.43 14.86 5.92
N TYR A 182 -27.55 14.40 5.34
CA TYR A 182 -28.62 15.24 4.82
C TYR A 182 -29.34 16.02 5.91
N GLN A 183 -29.55 15.44 7.08
CA GLN A 183 -30.11 16.15 8.24
C GLN A 183 -29.17 17.26 8.73
N GLY A 184 -27.87 16.98 8.74
CA GLY A 184 -26.87 18.00 9.03
C GLY A 184 -26.94 19.19 8.05
N TRP A 185 -27.12 18.91 6.76
CA TRP A 185 -27.29 19.95 5.75
C TRP A 185 -28.60 20.72 5.91
N ASP A 186 -29.70 20.03 6.17
CA ASP A 186 -31.00 20.67 6.45
C ASP A 186 -30.89 21.63 7.64
N THR A 187 -30.23 21.21 8.71
CA THR A 187 -30.01 22.04 9.88
C THR A 187 -29.18 23.27 9.55
N ARG A 188 -28.08 23.11 8.79
CA ARG A 188 -27.20 24.21 8.37
C ARG A 188 -27.95 25.24 7.50
N LEU A 189 -28.75 24.76 6.53
CA LEU A 189 -29.51 25.61 5.64
C LEU A 189 -30.68 26.29 6.36
N ASN A 190 -31.39 25.58 7.24
CA ASN A 190 -32.45 26.17 8.08
C ASN A 190 -31.89 27.24 9.01
N THR A 191 -30.74 27.01 9.62
CA THR A 191 -30.08 28.02 10.44
C THR A 191 -29.72 29.25 9.65
N LEU A 192 -29.37 29.14 8.38
CA LEU A 192 -29.08 30.28 7.51
C LEU A 192 -30.36 31.03 7.12
N SER A 193 -31.47 30.31 6.90
CA SER A 193 -32.74 30.93 6.49
C SER A 193 -33.59 31.43 7.66
N GLN A 194 -33.58 30.71 8.81
CA GLN A 194 -34.43 31.03 9.96
C GLN A 194 -33.82 31.94 11.00
N LYS A 195 -32.47 32.03 11.10
CA LYS A 195 -31.82 32.97 11.98
C LYS A 195 -31.97 34.41 11.44
N ASN A 196 -33.22 34.84 11.27
CA ASN A 196 -33.56 36.26 11.09
C ASN A 196 -32.69 37.07 10.09
N ASP A 197 -31.64 36.49 9.52
CA ASP A 197 -30.68 37.23 8.71
C ASP A 197 -31.30 37.65 7.37
N LEU A 198 -32.02 36.74 6.68
CA LEU A 198 -32.63 37.08 5.38
C LEU A 198 -33.92 37.90 5.53
N SER A 199 -34.83 37.50 6.42
CA SER A 199 -36.08 38.24 6.66
C SER A 199 -35.83 39.62 7.30
N GLN A 200 -34.91 39.69 8.24
CA GLN A 200 -34.49 40.99 8.80
C GLN A 200 -33.76 41.86 7.78
N LEU A 201 -32.94 41.27 6.91
CA LEU A 201 -32.33 42.03 5.83
C LEU A 201 -33.37 42.60 4.90
N GLN A 202 -34.37 41.80 4.50
CA GLN A 202 -35.46 42.28 3.65
C GLN A 202 -36.22 43.44 4.31
N THR A 203 -36.57 43.27 5.59
CA THR A 203 -37.24 44.32 6.37
C THR A 203 -36.38 45.60 6.45
N ARG A 204 -35.10 45.46 6.75
CA ARG A 204 -34.17 46.59 6.86
C ARG A 204 -33.91 47.28 5.52
N ILE A 205 -33.83 46.50 4.41
CA ILE A 205 -33.72 47.07 3.04
C ILE A 205 -35.01 47.79 2.66
N SER A 206 -36.16 47.23 3.00
CA SER A 206 -37.47 47.84 2.73
C SER A 206 -37.71 49.11 3.54
N ALA A 207 -37.15 49.18 4.76
CA ALA A 207 -37.22 50.36 5.63
C ALA A 207 -36.41 51.56 5.07
N ILE A 208 -35.50 51.32 4.14
CA ILE A 208 -34.79 52.40 3.44
C ILE A 208 -35.75 53.06 2.42
N LYS A 209 -36.42 54.11 2.82
CA LYS A 209 -37.33 54.90 1.96
C LYS A 209 -36.59 56.17 1.51
N VAL A 210 -35.90 56.07 0.37
CA VAL A 210 -35.06 57.16 -0.13
C VAL A 210 -35.89 58.41 -0.43
N ASP A 211 -37.13 58.22 -0.91
CA ASP A 211 -38.03 59.33 -1.30
C ASP A 211 -38.45 60.21 -0.13
N GLN A 212 -38.41 59.73 1.10
CA GLN A 212 -38.85 60.43 2.31
C GLN A 212 -37.74 61.21 3.01
N ILE A 213 -36.53 61.23 2.47
CA ILE A 213 -35.35 61.83 3.07
C ILE A 213 -35.21 63.28 2.49
N SER A 214 -35.16 64.29 3.36
CA SER A 214 -35.15 65.66 2.99
C SER A 214 -33.82 66.38 3.24
N SER A 215 -32.88 65.81 4.02
CA SER A 215 -31.61 66.47 4.33
C SER A 215 -30.40 65.61 3.86
N ILE A 216 -29.29 66.33 3.55
CA ILE A 216 -28.01 65.68 3.16
C ILE A 216 -27.47 64.82 4.28
N ASP A 217 -27.58 65.25 5.54
CA ASP A 217 -27.09 64.51 6.71
C ASP A 217 -27.87 63.20 6.89
N GLU A 218 -29.19 63.18 6.69
CA GLU A 218 -30.02 61.97 6.73
C GLU A 218 -29.70 61.07 5.56
N LEU A 219 -29.41 61.61 4.36
CA LEU A 219 -28.96 60.79 3.22
C LEU A 219 -27.62 60.12 3.51
N GLN A 220 -26.64 60.81 4.10
CA GLN A 220 -25.35 60.28 4.48
C GLN A 220 -25.49 59.18 5.55
N ASN A 221 -26.30 59.43 6.58
CA ASN A 221 -26.58 58.43 7.62
C ASN A 221 -27.29 57.19 7.03
N THR A 222 -28.20 57.41 6.09
CA THR A 222 -28.89 56.31 5.41
C THR A 222 -27.95 55.54 4.48
N LEU A 223 -27.00 56.22 3.82
CA LEU A 223 -25.95 55.57 3.03
C LEU A 223 -25.05 54.68 3.91
N GLN A 224 -24.66 55.16 5.10
CA GLN A 224 -23.90 54.35 6.05
C GLN A 224 -24.67 53.09 6.48
N LYS A 225 -25.97 53.23 6.77
CA LYS A 225 -26.85 52.06 7.07
C LYS A 225 -26.93 51.12 5.88
N ALA A 226 -27.11 51.62 4.66
CA ALA A 226 -27.16 50.85 3.43
C ALA A 226 -25.84 50.12 3.17
N ASN A 227 -24.69 50.75 3.40
CA ASN A 227 -23.37 50.16 3.31
C ASN A 227 -23.18 49.01 4.34
N GLY A 228 -23.68 49.19 5.57
CA GLY A 228 -23.68 48.15 6.60
C GLY A 228 -24.49 46.92 6.17
N ILE A 229 -25.67 47.15 5.61
CA ILE A 229 -26.54 46.07 5.07
C ILE A 229 -25.86 45.40 3.87
N TYR A 230 -25.26 46.14 2.96
CA TYR A 230 -24.55 45.61 1.82
C TYR A 230 -23.41 44.67 2.23
N LYS A 231 -22.59 45.07 3.22
CA LYS A 231 -21.54 44.19 3.78
C LYS A 231 -22.09 42.91 4.37
N GLN A 232 -23.25 42.96 5.02
CA GLN A 232 -23.91 41.75 5.56
C GLN A 232 -24.39 40.82 4.42
N VAL A 233 -25.00 41.36 3.36
CA VAL A 233 -25.42 40.62 2.18
C VAL A 233 -24.20 39.97 1.48
N ASP A 234 -23.10 40.71 1.31
CA ASP A 234 -21.85 40.16 0.74
C ASP A 234 -21.28 39.00 1.57
N THR A 235 -21.31 39.14 2.89
CA THR A 235 -20.90 38.05 3.81
C THR A 235 -21.79 36.83 3.66
N LEU A 236 -23.12 37.00 3.55
CA LEU A 236 -24.05 35.90 3.31
C LEU A 236 -23.84 35.27 1.91
N THR A 237 -23.56 36.08 0.90
CA THR A 237 -23.22 35.61 -0.45
C THR A 237 -21.99 34.72 -0.44
N LYS A 238 -20.93 35.11 0.28
CA LYS A 238 -19.72 34.29 0.44
C LYS A 238 -20.01 33.00 1.21
N LYS A 239 -20.81 33.10 2.26
CA LYS A 239 -21.20 31.95 3.09
C LYS A 239 -22.02 30.92 2.30
N ILE A 240 -23.01 31.32 1.52
CA ILE A 240 -23.81 30.40 0.70
C ILE A 240 -22.97 29.76 -0.41
N LYS A 241 -22.05 30.49 -1.02
CA LYS A 241 -21.11 29.95 -2.02
C LYS A 241 -20.21 28.89 -1.40
N GLY A 242 -19.69 29.13 -0.20
CA GLY A 242 -18.91 28.13 0.55
C GLY A 242 -19.73 26.88 0.84
N LEU A 243 -20.94 27.04 1.39
CA LEU A 243 -21.84 25.90 1.67
C LEU A 243 -22.20 25.11 0.40
N LYS A 244 -22.38 25.78 -0.73
CA LYS A 244 -22.64 25.13 -2.01
C LYS A 244 -21.47 24.25 -2.46
N THR A 245 -20.24 24.75 -2.32
CA THR A 245 -19.01 23.98 -2.62
C THR A 245 -18.87 22.79 -1.68
N ASP A 246 -19.06 22.98 -0.38
CA ASP A 246 -19.01 21.91 0.62
C ASP A 246 -20.07 20.85 0.34
N PHE A 247 -21.29 21.26 -0.01
CA PHE A 247 -22.35 20.32 -0.39
C PHE A 247 -22.00 19.51 -1.63
N GLN A 248 -21.42 20.14 -2.65
CA GLN A 248 -20.96 19.45 -3.85
C GLN A 248 -19.87 18.41 -3.54
N ASN A 249 -18.95 18.71 -2.61
CA ASN A 249 -17.95 17.77 -2.15
C ASN A 249 -18.58 16.58 -1.41
N ASP A 250 -19.57 16.83 -0.54
CA ASP A 250 -20.28 15.74 0.15
C ASP A 250 -21.11 14.90 -0.83
N LEU A 251 -21.73 15.51 -1.85
CA LEU A 251 -22.40 14.75 -2.92
C LEU A 251 -21.43 13.82 -3.66
N LYS A 252 -20.24 14.30 -3.96
CA LYS A 252 -19.18 13.50 -4.57
C LYS A 252 -18.79 12.34 -3.66
N ASN A 253 -18.58 12.59 -2.38
CA ASN A 253 -18.27 11.55 -1.38
C ASN A 253 -19.40 10.50 -1.29
N ILE A 254 -20.67 10.92 -1.31
CA ILE A 254 -21.83 10.01 -1.34
C ILE A 254 -21.81 9.15 -2.61
N GLN A 255 -21.52 9.74 -3.77
CA GLN A 255 -21.42 9.01 -5.03
C GLN A 255 -20.26 8.01 -5.03
N ASP A 256 -19.11 8.40 -4.49
CA ASP A 256 -17.92 7.54 -4.43
C ASP A 256 -18.10 6.38 -3.43
N THR A 257 -18.69 6.64 -2.26
CA THR A 257 -18.98 5.57 -1.29
C THR A 257 -20.05 4.62 -1.78
N LYS A 258 -21.01 5.09 -2.57
CA LYS A 258 -22.04 4.23 -3.18
C LYS A 258 -21.47 3.20 -4.17
N LYS A 259 -20.29 3.47 -4.74
CA LYS A 259 -19.60 2.52 -5.66
C LYS A 259 -19.19 1.21 -5.00
N ILE A 260 -19.24 1.11 -3.66
CA ILE A 260 -18.93 -0.13 -2.93
C ILE A 260 -20.07 -1.17 -2.99
N VAL A 261 -21.30 -0.74 -3.27
CA VAL A 261 -22.50 -1.62 -3.25
C VAL A 261 -22.37 -2.83 -4.18
N PRO A 262 -21.88 -2.72 -5.43
CA PRO A 262 -21.66 -3.88 -6.30
C PRO A 262 -20.70 -4.90 -5.71
N ALA A 263 -19.71 -4.46 -4.95
CA ALA A 263 -18.75 -5.36 -4.27
C ALA A 263 -19.46 -6.16 -3.16
N TRP A 264 -20.37 -5.55 -2.41
CA TRP A 264 -21.17 -6.25 -1.39
C TRP A 264 -22.09 -7.29 -2.01
N ILE A 265 -22.78 -6.95 -3.11
CA ILE A 265 -23.61 -7.90 -3.86
C ILE A 265 -22.76 -9.09 -4.34
N SER A 266 -21.57 -8.82 -4.86
CA SER A 266 -20.63 -9.86 -5.27
C SER A 266 -20.19 -10.75 -4.10
N GLN A 267 -19.99 -10.18 -2.90
CA GLN A 267 -19.68 -10.95 -1.69
C GLN A 267 -20.84 -11.85 -1.26
N ASP A 268 -22.08 -11.33 -1.31
CA ASP A 268 -23.27 -12.11 -1.00
C ASP A 268 -23.46 -13.25 -2.00
N TYR A 269 -23.28 -12.98 -3.28
CA TYR A 269 -23.31 -14.02 -4.32
C TYR A 269 -22.27 -15.11 -4.08
N ARG A 270 -21.04 -14.74 -3.71
CA ARG A 270 -20.00 -15.72 -3.36
C ARG A 270 -20.36 -16.55 -2.13
N ARG A 271 -20.94 -15.92 -1.08
CA ARG A 271 -21.45 -16.66 0.07
C ARG A 271 -22.57 -17.61 -0.32
N ALA A 272 -23.51 -17.14 -1.15
CA ALA A 272 -24.58 -17.95 -1.70
C ALA A 272 -24.05 -19.15 -2.48
N LEU A 273 -23.03 -18.94 -3.33
CA LEU A 273 -22.36 -20.02 -4.06
C LEU A 273 -21.70 -21.04 -3.12
N ASN A 274 -21.01 -20.55 -2.08
CA ASN A 274 -20.35 -21.41 -1.10
C ASN A 274 -21.37 -22.23 -0.31
N MET A 275 -22.47 -21.62 0.13
CA MET A 275 -23.55 -22.32 0.84
C MET A 275 -24.31 -23.28 -0.07
N ALA A 276 -24.57 -22.87 -1.30
CA ALA A 276 -25.17 -23.72 -2.32
C ALA A 276 -24.20 -24.80 -2.79
N GLN A 277 -22.91 -24.63 -2.41
CA GLN A 277 -21.88 -25.54 -2.83
C GLN A 277 -21.84 -25.67 -4.37
N ILE A 278 -22.26 -24.64 -5.09
CA ILE A 278 -22.21 -24.59 -6.56
C ILE A 278 -20.78 -24.22 -6.97
N PRO A 279 -20.13 -25.03 -7.81
CA PRO A 279 -18.77 -24.75 -8.25
C PRO A 279 -18.69 -23.44 -9.03
N ASN A 280 -17.79 -22.57 -8.62
CA ASN A 280 -17.51 -21.33 -9.35
C ASN A 280 -16.37 -21.57 -10.37
N ILE A 281 -16.59 -22.51 -11.30
CA ILE A 281 -15.64 -22.79 -12.37
C ILE A 281 -16.03 -22.00 -13.60
N THR A 282 -15.36 -20.89 -13.81
CA THR A 282 -15.37 -20.18 -15.09
C THR A 282 -14.02 -20.37 -15.78
N VAL A 283 -14.01 -20.26 -17.10
CA VAL A 283 -12.73 -20.18 -17.84
C VAL A 283 -11.91 -19.06 -17.24
N GLY A 284 -10.66 -19.35 -16.86
CA GLY A 284 -9.76 -18.39 -16.20
C GLY A 284 -9.73 -18.44 -14.66
N ASN A 285 -10.56 -19.27 -14.01
CA ASN A 285 -10.57 -19.36 -12.54
C ASN A 285 -9.76 -20.54 -11.97
N VAL A 286 -9.50 -21.58 -12.76
CA VAL A 286 -8.78 -22.79 -12.29
C VAL A 286 -7.34 -22.46 -11.94
N ALA A 287 -6.68 -21.68 -12.78
CA ALA A 287 -5.33 -21.21 -12.50
C ALA A 287 -5.27 -20.41 -11.19
N LYS A 288 -6.20 -19.48 -10.98
CA LYS A 288 -6.30 -18.69 -9.74
C LYS A 288 -6.55 -19.58 -8.53
N LEU A 289 -7.40 -20.59 -8.66
CA LEU A 289 -7.71 -21.52 -7.57
C LEU A 289 -6.49 -22.35 -7.14
N LEU A 290 -5.73 -22.86 -8.10
CA LEU A 290 -4.59 -23.74 -7.84
C LEU A 290 -3.30 -22.99 -7.49
N PHE A 291 -3.04 -21.89 -8.17
CA PHE A 291 -1.75 -21.19 -8.14
C PHE A 291 -1.85 -19.76 -7.59
N GLY A 292 -3.05 -19.20 -7.45
CA GLY A 292 -3.23 -17.81 -7.07
C GLY A 292 -2.62 -17.51 -5.70
N GLN A 293 -3.05 -18.21 -4.66
CA GLN A 293 -2.54 -18.03 -3.31
C GLN A 293 -1.04 -18.30 -3.20
N PRO A 294 -0.51 -19.46 -3.66
CA PRO A 294 0.91 -19.72 -3.59
C PRO A 294 1.79 -18.68 -4.29
N ILE A 295 1.33 -18.14 -5.43
CA ILE A 295 2.08 -17.10 -6.17
C ILE A 295 2.01 -15.77 -5.44
N ILE A 296 0.83 -15.36 -4.98
CA ILE A 296 0.65 -14.14 -4.20
C ILE A 296 1.54 -14.16 -2.95
N ASP A 297 1.55 -15.28 -2.20
CA ASP A 297 2.37 -15.44 -1.01
C ASP A 297 3.87 -15.29 -1.31
N LYS A 298 4.33 -15.83 -2.44
CA LYS A 298 5.74 -15.67 -2.86
C LYS A 298 6.06 -14.24 -3.26
N ILE A 299 5.22 -13.58 -4.06
CA ILE A 299 5.38 -12.18 -4.45
C ILE A 299 5.36 -11.29 -3.21
N SER A 300 4.40 -11.47 -2.31
CA SER A 300 4.29 -10.72 -1.05
C SER A 300 5.52 -10.89 -0.17
N ARG A 301 6.05 -12.10 -0.07
CA ARG A 301 7.25 -12.39 0.71
C ARG A 301 8.48 -11.65 0.16
N VAL A 302 8.73 -11.75 -1.15
CA VAL A 302 9.86 -11.04 -1.78
C VAL A 302 9.70 -9.53 -1.68
N SER A 303 8.49 -9.01 -1.90
CA SER A 303 8.18 -7.59 -1.72
C SER A 303 8.48 -7.13 -0.28
N GLY A 304 8.14 -7.95 0.73
CA GLY A 304 8.47 -7.65 2.14
C GLY A 304 9.97 -7.55 2.39
N TYR A 305 10.77 -8.41 1.78
CA TYR A 305 12.24 -8.32 1.89
C TYR A 305 12.78 -7.04 1.23
N VAL A 306 12.30 -6.68 0.06
CA VAL A 306 12.65 -5.41 -0.60
C VAL A 306 12.25 -4.22 0.28
N GLY A 307 11.06 -4.26 0.89
CA GLY A 307 10.60 -3.23 1.83
C GLY A 307 11.51 -3.05 3.02
N THR A 308 11.98 -4.16 3.60
CA THR A 308 12.93 -4.15 4.70
C THR A 308 14.28 -3.54 4.27
N VAL A 309 14.82 -3.95 3.13
CA VAL A 309 16.08 -3.42 2.60
C VAL A 309 15.98 -1.91 2.33
N ARG A 310 14.88 -1.43 1.74
CA ARG A 310 14.61 0.00 1.53
C ARG A 310 14.56 0.77 2.84
N TYR A 311 13.81 0.28 3.82
CA TYR A 311 13.70 0.93 5.13
C TYR A 311 15.07 1.16 5.76
N TYR A 312 15.92 0.13 5.78
CA TYR A 312 17.27 0.28 6.34
C TYR A 312 18.18 1.15 5.49
N SER A 313 18.08 1.08 4.17
CA SER A 313 18.81 1.98 3.28
C SER A 313 18.46 3.46 3.54
N GLU A 314 17.17 3.77 3.74
CA GLU A 314 16.71 5.12 4.08
C GLU A 314 17.19 5.54 5.47
N LYS A 315 17.12 4.65 6.46
CA LYS A 315 17.58 4.90 7.83
C LYS A 315 19.09 5.17 7.89
N LEU A 316 19.88 4.47 7.09
CA LEU A 316 21.32 4.68 6.97
C LEU A 316 21.67 5.98 6.20
N LYS A 317 20.77 6.45 5.31
CA LYS A 317 20.90 7.73 4.62
C LYS A 317 20.60 8.93 5.52
N SER A 318 19.73 8.76 6.52
CA SER A 318 19.37 9.82 7.46
C SER A 318 20.53 10.08 8.43
N ASP A 319 21.58 10.71 7.94
CA ASP A 319 22.51 11.39 8.83
C ASP A 319 21.70 12.50 9.53
N LYS A 320 21.76 12.52 10.87
CA LYS A 320 21.44 13.74 11.61
C LYS A 320 22.23 14.86 10.92
N PRO A 321 21.61 16.01 10.59
CA PRO A 321 22.38 17.12 10.03
C PRO A 321 23.61 17.28 10.90
N GLU A 322 24.79 17.25 10.26
CA GLU A 322 26.05 17.50 10.93
C GLU A 322 25.80 18.77 11.74
N LYS A 323 25.85 18.70 13.07
CA LYS A 323 25.75 19.90 13.90
C LYS A 323 26.82 20.82 13.34
N GLU A 324 26.40 21.92 12.74
CA GLU A 324 27.32 22.97 12.32
C GLU A 324 28.22 23.24 13.50
N SER A 325 29.47 22.82 13.38
CA SER A 325 30.47 23.13 14.39
C SER A 325 30.52 24.64 14.46
N PRO A 326 30.47 25.24 15.66
CA PRO A 326 30.59 26.70 15.77
C PRO A 326 31.85 27.15 15.01
N PRO A 327 31.77 28.28 14.27
CA PRO A 327 32.89 28.72 13.45
C PRO A 327 34.14 28.82 14.30
N ARG A 328 35.09 27.90 14.06
CA ARG A 328 36.41 27.97 14.67
C ARG A 328 37.09 29.23 14.15
N LEU A 329 37.79 29.92 15.03
CA LEU A 329 38.64 31.08 14.71
C LEU A 329 39.40 30.82 13.41
N LYS A 330 39.50 31.86 12.54
CA LYS A 330 40.10 31.84 11.20
C LYS A 330 41.47 31.11 11.18
N GLY A 331 41.43 29.81 11.00
CA GLY A 331 42.58 28.98 10.69
C GLY A 331 42.49 28.52 9.26
N GLN A 332 43.63 28.25 8.64
CA GLN A 332 43.66 27.67 7.29
C GLN A 332 43.31 26.20 7.41
N ASP A 333 42.20 25.77 6.75
CA ASP A 333 41.88 24.36 6.62
C ASP A 333 42.90 23.70 5.68
N ILE A 334 43.97 23.17 6.23
CA ILE A 334 44.91 22.33 5.49
C ILE A 334 44.26 20.95 5.37
N ARG A 335 43.66 20.67 4.26
CA ARG A 335 43.17 19.31 3.90
C ARG A 335 44.39 18.47 3.53
N PHE A 336 44.95 17.75 4.50
CA PHE A 336 45.93 16.70 4.24
C PHE A 336 45.23 15.61 3.39
N GLY A 337 45.72 15.44 2.17
CA GLY A 337 45.40 14.40 1.20
C GLY A 337 43.92 13.99 1.13
N SER A 338 43.39 13.77 -0.02
CA SER A 338 42.02 13.29 -0.19
C SER A 338 41.81 12.02 0.65
N VAL A 339 41.26 12.17 1.86
CA VAL A 339 40.63 11.03 2.53
C VAL A 339 39.58 10.56 1.54
N LYS A 340 39.82 9.44 0.84
CA LYS A 340 38.85 8.81 -0.03
C LYS A 340 37.51 8.83 0.72
N ASN A 341 36.49 9.38 0.10
CA ASN A 341 35.19 9.45 0.73
C ASN A 341 34.66 8.01 0.85
N ILE A 342 35.05 7.32 1.92
CA ILE A 342 34.73 5.91 2.18
C ILE A 342 33.42 5.86 2.96
N PRO A 343 32.47 5.00 2.61
CA PRO A 343 31.25 4.78 3.40
C PRO A 343 31.53 4.37 4.84
N LYS A 344 30.56 4.62 5.75
CA LYS A 344 30.67 4.17 7.16
C LYS A 344 30.72 2.64 7.28
N PHE A 345 30.01 1.96 6.39
CA PHE A 345 29.99 0.50 6.30
C PHE A 345 30.05 0.09 4.83
N TRP A 346 30.95 -0.84 4.48
CA TRP A 346 31.09 -1.37 3.13
C TRP A 346 31.67 -2.77 3.13
N ILE A 347 30.91 -3.74 2.65
CA ILE A 347 31.42 -5.05 2.25
C ILE A 347 31.53 -5.03 0.73
N LYS A 348 32.75 -5.09 0.21
CA LYS A 348 33.00 -4.99 -1.23
C LYS A 348 32.51 -6.24 -1.95
N LYS A 349 32.78 -7.41 -1.38
CA LYS A 349 32.38 -8.70 -1.94
C LYS A 349 31.97 -9.70 -0.85
N VAL A 350 30.85 -10.38 -1.06
CA VAL A 350 30.46 -11.57 -0.30
C VAL A 350 30.51 -12.75 -1.25
N SER A 351 31.26 -13.77 -0.92
CA SER A 351 31.31 -15.04 -1.64
C SER A 351 30.41 -16.04 -0.94
N LEU A 352 29.42 -16.60 -1.66
CA LEU A 352 28.41 -17.50 -1.13
C LEU A 352 28.59 -18.91 -1.67
N SER A 353 28.44 -19.91 -0.82
CA SER A 353 28.32 -21.30 -1.23
C SER A 353 27.35 -22.07 -0.34
N GLY A 354 26.62 -23.03 -0.89
CA GLY A 354 25.65 -23.78 -0.13
C GLY A 354 24.84 -24.78 -0.93
N GLN A 355 23.69 -25.14 -0.38
CA GLN A 355 22.76 -26.08 -1.02
C GLN A 355 21.31 -25.59 -0.88
N VAL A 356 20.54 -25.74 -1.96
CA VAL A 356 19.10 -25.45 -2.01
C VAL A 356 18.36 -26.63 -2.63
N MET A 357 17.06 -26.78 -2.35
CA MET A 357 16.16 -27.74 -3.00
C MET A 357 16.74 -29.14 -3.14
N ASN A 358 17.03 -29.80 -2.02
CA ASN A 358 17.49 -31.19 -2.02
C ASN A 358 18.61 -31.46 -3.05
N GLU A 359 19.81 -30.91 -2.80
CA GLU A 359 21.08 -31.21 -3.50
C GLU A 359 21.48 -30.26 -4.67
N VAL A 360 20.78 -29.20 -4.98
CA VAL A 360 21.33 -28.17 -5.89
C VAL A 360 22.43 -27.42 -5.15
N ARG A 361 23.68 -27.61 -5.56
CA ARG A 361 24.79 -26.80 -5.04
C ARG A 361 24.74 -25.43 -5.66
N ILE A 362 24.81 -24.41 -4.81
CA ILE A 362 24.82 -23.03 -5.22
C ILE A 362 26.15 -22.38 -4.88
N SER A 363 26.55 -21.44 -5.73
CA SER A 363 27.66 -20.52 -5.46
C SER A 363 27.31 -19.16 -6.07
N GLY A 364 27.91 -18.12 -5.54
CA GLY A 364 27.63 -16.79 -6.03
C GLY A 364 28.31 -15.69 -5.27
N PHE A 365 27.99 -14.46 -5.66
CA PHE A 365 28.58 -13.26 -5.11
C PHE A 365 27.53 -12.21 -4.84
N VAL A 366 27.75 -11.43 -3.75
CA VAL A 366 27.09 -10.16 -3.55
C VAL A 366 28.17 -9.09 -3.54
N HIS A 367 28.01 -8.06 -4.35
CA HIS A 367 28.94 -6.93 -4.41
C HIS A 367 28.31 -5.69 -3.81
N ASN A 368 29.16 -4.88 -3.16
CA ASN A 368 28.83 -3.53 -2.71
C ASN A 368 27.66 -3.45 -1.70
N ILE A 369 27.72 -4.24 -0.63
CA ILE A 369 26.83 -4.01 0.51
C ILE A 369 27.35 -2.78 1.24
N VAL A 370 26.66 -1.64 1.11
CA VAL A 370 27.20 -0.35 1.50
C VAL A 370 26.16 0.55 2.15
N SER A 371 26.57 1.30 3.17
CA SER A 371 25.69 2.25 3.87
C SER A 371 25.22 3.42 2.98
N ARG A 372 26.01 3.83 1.98
CA ARG A 372 25.68 4.93 1.06
C ARG A 372 26.29 4.69 -0.32
N GLN A 373 25.49 4.17 -1.25
CA GLN A 373 25.94 3.83 -2.60
C GLN A 373 26.45 5.03 -3.42
N LYS A 374 25.92 6.24 -3.16
CA LYS A 374 26.39 7.47 -3.84
C LYS A 374 27.88 7.73 -3.63
N ILE A 375 28.48 7.23 -2.54
CA ILE A 375 29.90 7.45 -2.25
C ILE A 375 30.79 6.60 -3.17
N ILE A 376 30.42 5.35 -3.41
CA ILE A 376 31.17 4.43 -4.28
C ILE A 376 30.70 4.49 -5.74
N ASN A 377 29.56 5.14 -5.98
CA ASN A 377 28.89 5.26 -7.27
C ASN A 377 28.56 3.92 -7.96
N GLU A 378 28.34 2.87 -7.17
CA GLU A 378 27.97 1.54 -7.66
C GLU A 378 26.75 1.00 -6.89
N PRO A 379 25.86 0.24 -7.55
CA PRO A 379 24.73 -0.42 -6.89
C PRO A 379 25.20 -1.67 -6.12
N THR A 380 24.35 -2.17 -5.25
CA THR A 380 24.53 -3.52 -4.69
C THR A 380 24.02 -4.53 -5.71
N THR A 381 24.85 -5.53 -6.05
CA THR A 381 24.47 -6.59 -7.01
C THR A 381 24.59 -7.96 -6.37
N VAL A 382 23.69 -8.86 -6.77
CA VAL A 382 23.66 -10.26 -6.36
C VAL A 382 23.72 -11.12 -7.61
N SER A 383 24.57 -12.14 -7.61
CA SER A 383 24.64 -13.14 -8.66
C SER A 383 24.87 -14.51 -8.02
N ILE A 384 23.89 -15.38 -8.10
CA ILE A 384 23.95 -16.76 -7.55
C ILE A 384 23.60 -17.73 -8.66
N SER A 385 24.43 -18.72 -8.85
CA SER A 385 24.18 -19.83 -9.76
C SER A 385 24.23 -21.15 -9.03
N GLY A 386 23.52 -22.15 -9.54
CA GLY A 386 23.52 -23.48 -8.95
C GLY A 386 23.19 -24.54 -9.98
N GLU A 387 23.79 -25.68 -9.81
CA GLU A 387 23.58 -26.84 -10.67
C GLU A 387 23.48 -28.13 -9.84
N ARG A 388 22.75 -29.08 -10.39
CA ARG A 388 22.65 -30.45 -9.88
C ARG A 388 23.01 -31.45 -10.98
N ARG A 389 23.40 -32.66 -10.58
CA ARG A 389 23.84 -33.73 -11.53
C ARG A 389 22.81 -34.08 -12.60
N ASP A 390 21.52 -33.91 -12.34
CA ASP A 390 20.42 -34.17 -13.28
C ASP A 390 20.09 -32.98 -14.19
N LYS A 391 21.00 -32.01 -14.31
CA LYS A 391 20.88 -30.77 -15.12
C LYS A 391 19.89 -29.75 -14.56
N ALA A 392 19.37 -29.92 -13.35
CA ALA A 392 18.61 -28.85 -12.71
C ALA A 392 19.55 -27.66 -12.44
N ALA A 393 19.17 -26.49 -12.91
CA ALA A 393 19.97 -25.28 -12.81
C ALA A 393 19.15 -24.16 -12.16
N LEU A 394 19.84 -23.31 -11.40
CA LEU A 394 19.29 -22.11 -10.76
C LEU A 394 20.19 -20.93 -11.08
N ASN A 395 19.61 -19.83 -11.51
CA ASN A 395 20.29 -18.54 -11.63
C ASN A 395 19.43 -17.47 -10.94
N LEU A 396 20.02 -16.74 -10.03
CA LEU A 396 19.43 -15.59 -9.37
C LEU A 396 20.34 -14.39 -9.59
N SER A 397 19.82 -13.33 -10.16
CA SER A 397 20.46 -12.03 -10.22
C SER A 397 19.58 -10.97 -9.58
N ALA A 398 20.20 -10.03 -8.85
CA ALA A 398 19.48 -8.88 -8.33
C ALA A 398 20.37 -7.65 -8.32
N THR A 399 19.75 -6.49 -8.54
CA THR A 399 20.39 -5.18 -8.44
C THR A 399 19.54 -4.30 -7.54
N PHE A 400 20.18 -3.68 -6.55
CA PHE A 400 19.57 -2.72 -5.64
C PHE A 400 20.28 -1.38 -5.83
N ASP A 401 19.64 -0.46 -6.53
CA ASP A 401 20.20 0.87 -6.84
C ASP A 401 19.48 1.96 -6.03
N TYR A 402 20.21 2.53 -5.10
CA TYR A 402 19.75 3.62 -4.22
C TYR A 402 20.52 4.92 -4.44
N ARG A 403 21.22 5.06 -5.58
CA ARG A 403 21.97 6.26 -5.94
C ARG A 403 21.06 7.39 -6.44
N GLY A 404 19.95 7.04 -7.07
CA GLY A 404 18.96 7.98 -7.59
C GLY A 404 18.09 8.61 -6.50
N GLU A 405 17.15 9.46 -6.92
CA GLU A 405 16.10 10.00 -6.05
C GLU A 405 15.06 8.93 -5.72
N LYS A 406 14.75 8.06 -6.66
CA LYS A 406 13.86 6.92 -6.48
C LYS A 406 14.69 5.65 -6.35
N PRO A 407 14.41 4.80 -5.35
CA PRO A 407 15.04 3.50 -5.24
C PRO A 407 14.60 2.61 -6.42
N GLU A 408 15.54 1.84 -6.96
CA GLU A 408 15.27 0.87 -8.04
C GLU A 408 15.82 -0.49 -7.64
N GLU A 409 14.96 -1.52 -7.71
CA GLU A 409 15.37 -2.90 -7.48
C GLU A 409 14.89 -3.77 -8.63
N ASN A 410 15.81 -4.57 -9.15
CA ASN A 410 15.56 -5.55 -10.20
C ASN A 410 16.00 -6.93 -9.68
N ILE A 411 15.10 -7.89 -9.70
CA ILE A 411 15.34 -9.26 -9.26
C ILE A 411 14.91 -10.20 -10.38
N GLU A 412 15.80 -11.08 -10.79
CA GLU A 412 15.51 -12.12 -11.77
C GLU A 412 15.91 -13.48 -11.21
N LEU A 413 14.98 -14.43 -11.25
CA LEU A 413 15.18 -15.83 -10.88
C LEU A 413 14.85 -16.71 -12.08
N GLN A 414 15.80 -17.57 -12.46
CA GLN A 414 15.58 -18.60 -13.44
C GLN A 414 15.92 -19.96 -12.82
N MET A 415 15.00 -20.90 -12.95
CA MET A 415 15.21 -22.28 -12.52
C MET A 415 14.80 -23.18 -13.66
N GLN A 416 15.66 -24.13 -14.00
CA GLN A 416 15.47 -25.01 -15.14
C GLN A 416 15.57 -26.47 -14.72
N GLN A 417 14.80 -27.31 -15.41
CA GLN A 417 14.80 -28.78 -15.22
C GLN A 417 14.61 -29.21 -13.76
N ILE A 418 13.75 -28.47 -13.02
CA ILE A 418 13.42 -28.82 -11.63
C ILE A 418 12.66 -30.16 -11.65
N PRO A 419 13.15 -31.21 -10.99
CA PRO A 419 12.41 -32.47 -10.95
C PRO A 419 11.15 -32.28 -10.09
N LEU A 420 10.03 -32.68 -10.64
CA LEU A 420 8.72 -32.62 -10.01
C LEU A 420 8.27 -34.06 -9.59
N SER A 421 9.19 -34.84 -9.05
CA SER A 421 8.88 -36.19 -8.52
C SER A 421 8.41 -36.11 -7.08
N ASN A 422 7.33 -36.86 -6.75
CA ASN A 422 6.72 -36.90 -5.42
C ASN A 422 6.29 -35.54 -4.85
N VAL A 423 5.96 -34.56 -5.71
CA VAL A 423 5.50 -33.25 -5.29
C VAL A 423 4.06 -33.35 -4.80
N LYS A 424 3.82 -33.02 -3.53
CA LYS A 424 2.47 -32.80 -3.01
C LYS A 424 1.91 -31.51 -3.60
N LEU A 425 0.77 -31.63 -4.27
CA LEU A 425 0.00 -30.49 -4.74
C LEU A 425 -0.97 -30.03 -3.65
N THR A 426 -1.39 -28.76 -3.74
CA THR A 426 -2.50 -28.28 -2.90
C THR A 426 -3.74 -29.11 -3.21
N SER A 427 -4.50 -29.51 -2.19
CA SER A 427 -5.68 -30.37 -2.34
C SER A 427 -6.69 -29.73 -3.28
N PHE A 428 -6.73 -30.20 -4.50
CA PHE A 428 -7.72 -29.83 -5.49
C PHE A 428 -8.42 -31.13 -5.93
N ALA A 429 -9.61 -31.32 -5.48
CA ALA A 429 -10.28 -32.61 -5.61
C ALA A 429 -10.65 -33.01 -7.06
N LEU A 430 -10.36 -32.17 -8.05
CA LEU A 430 -10.39 -32.55 -9.47
C LEU A 430 -9.05 -33.10 -10.00
N LEU A 431 -7.99 -33.04 -9.21
CA LEU A 431 -6.69 -33.56 -9.58
C LEU A 431 -6.14 -34.40 -8.42
N PRO A 432 -5.37 -35.46 -8.71
CA PRO A 432 -4.62 -36.18 -7.68
C PRO A 432 -3.69 -35.23 -6.92
N ASN A 433 -3.52 -35.47 -5.63
CA ASN A 433 -2.75 -34.57 -4.75
C ASN A 433 -1.22 -34.70 -4.90
N ARG A 434 -0.75 -35.59 -5.80
CA ARG A 434 0.66 -35.86 -5.97
C ARG A 434 1.05 -35.99 -7.44
N LEU A 435 2.20 -35.42 -7.77
CA LEU A 435 2.91 -35.64 -9.02
C LEU A 435 3.97 -36.73 -8.81
N ASN A 436 3.95 -37.77 -9.62
CA ASN A 436 4.97 -38.82 -9.62
C ASN A 436 6.16 -38.46 -10.50
N LYS A 437 5.93 -37.70 -11.57
CA LYS A 437 6.96 -37.35 -12.55
C LYS A 437 6.66 -35.98 -13.18
N GLY A 438 7.71 -35.27 -13.54
CA GLY A 438 7.65 -34.02 -14.31
C GLY A 438 8.97 -33.28 -14.22
N ASN A 439 9.17 -32.34 -15.14
CA ASN A 439 10.26 -31.38 -15.14
C ASN A 439 9.67 -29.97 -15.24
N GLY A 440 10.05 -29.10 -14.31
CA GLY A 440 9.57 -27.73 -14.26
C GLY A 440 10.64 -26.70 -14.59
N ASN A 441 10.23 -25.57 -15.15
CA ASN A 441 11.05 -24.38 -15.26
C ASN A 441 10.29 -23.19 -14.66
N ILE A 442 11.02 -22.33 -13.98
CA ILE A 442 10.50 -21.08 -13.42
C ILE A 442 11.33 -19.92 -13.98
N LYS A 443 10.65 -18.90 -14.44
CA LYS A 443 11.26 -17.58 -14.69
C LYS A 443 10.43 -16.56 -13.91
N ALA A 444 11.07 -15.83 -13.02
CA ALA A 444 10.42 -14.79 -12.23
C ALA A 444 11.24 -13.51 -12.34
N MET A 445 10.59 -12.41 -12.65
CA MET A 445 11.18 -11.07 -12.71
C MET A 445 10.37 -10.16 -11.80
N MET A 446 11.05 -9.36 -11.00
CA MET A 446 10.42 -8.35 -10.15
C MET A 446 11.19 -7.06 -10.27
N ASN A 447 10.49 -5.99 -10.59
CA ASN A 447 11.03 -4.65 -10.73
C ASN A 447 10.27 -3.71 -9.78
N PHE A 448 11.02 -2.95 -8.99
CA PHE A 448 10.50 -1.88 -8.16
C PHE A 448 11.17 -0.58 -8.57
N GLN A 449 10.39 0.49 -8.73
CA GLN A 449 10.92 1.82 -9.02
C GLN A 449 10.10 2.87 -8.26
N GLY A 450 10.67 3.36 -7.17
CA GLY A 450 9.92 4.23 -6.24
C GLY A 450 8.68 3.54 -5.69
N GLY A 451 7.49 4.06 -6.02
CA GLY A 451 6.20 3.48 -5.64
C GLY A 451 5.63 2.47 -6.64
N ASN A 452 6.25 2.34 -7.82
CA ASN A 452 5.79 1.41 -8.84
C ASN A 452 6.40 0.03 -8.64
N PHE A 453 5.65 -0.99 -9.03
CA PHE A 453 6.03 -2.40 -8.91
C PHE A 453 5.53 -3.19 -10.10
N GLN A 454 6.33 -4.13 -10.58
CA GLN A 454 5.92 -5.14 -11.53
C GLN A 454 6.57 -6.48 -11.17
N SER A 455 5.78 -7.54 -11.18
CA SER A 455 6.25 -8.92 -11.07
C SER A 455 5.68 -9.76 -12.19
N ASP A 456 6.54 -10.44 -12.94
CA ASP A 456 6.19 -11.41 -13.98
C ASP A 456 6.73 -12.77 -13.53
N VAL A 457 5.85 -13.74 -13.38
CA VAL A 457 6.20 -15.12 -12.99
C VAL A 457 5.68 -16.07 -14.03
N GLN A 458 6.57 -16.83 -14.63
CA GLN A 458 6.27 -17.87 -15.59
C GLN A 458 6.73 -19.22 -15.04
N PHE A 459 5.82 -20.16 -15.02
CA PHE A 459 6.09 -21.56 -14.67
C PHE A 459 5.67 -22.45 -15.83
N THR A 460 6.56 -23.29 -16.27
CA THR A 460 6.27 -24.31 -17.28
C THR A 460 6.68 -25.67 -16.73
N ALA A 461 5.85 -26.67 -16.92
CA ALA A 461 6.17 -28.04 -16.53
C ALA A 461 5.81 -28.98 -17.68
N LYS A 462 6.66 -29.97 -17.91
CA LYS A 462 6.51 -30.95 -18.98
C LYS A 462 6.64 -32.37 -18.46
N GLN A 463 6.16 -33.33 -19.24
CA GLN A 463 6.20 -34.74 -18.90
C GLN A 463 5.55 -35.04 -17.53
N LEU A 464 4.45 -34.34 -17.27
CA LEU A 464 3.71 -34.50 -16.01
C LEU A 464 3.03 -35.87 -15.96
N ALA A 465 3.17 -36.54 -14.83
CA ALA A 465 2.42 -37.75 -14.50
C ALA A 465 1.94 -37.68 -13.06
N PHE A 466 0.63 -37.77 -12.87
CA PHE A 466 0.00 -37.72 -11.54
C PHE A 466 -0.04 -39.11 -10.93
N ASP A 467 -0.08 -39.17 -9.59
CA ASP A 467 -0.33 -40.40 -8.86
C ASP A 467 -1.83 -40.69 -8.86
N LEU A 468 -2.22 -41.66 -9.70
CA LEU A 468 -3.60 -42.09 -9.82
C LEU A 468 -3.99 -43.18 -8.78
N SER A 469 -3.07 -43.58 -7.92
CA SER A 469 -3.29 -44.60 -6.89
C SER A 469 -3.80 -44.03 -5.57
N GLU A 470 -3.79 -42.72 -5.41
CA GLU A 470 -4.30 -42.06 -4.20
C GLU A 470 -5.77 -42.43 -3.98
N ASN A 471 -6.04 -42.88 -2.76
CA ASN A 471 -7.37 -43.31 -2.36
C ASN A 471 -8.28 -42.08 -2.30
N THR A 472 -9.21 -41.99 -3.22
CA THR A 472 -10.13 -40.87 -3.37
C THR A 472 -11.22 -40.86 -2.29
N GLY A 473 -11.13 -41.66 -1.27
CA GLY A 473 -12.01 -41.73 -0.12
C GLY A 473 -13.49 -41.92 -0.52
N ASN A 474 -14.38 -41.16 0.10
CA ASN A 474 -15.83 -41.21 -0.16
C ASN A 474 -16.28 -40.37 -1.36
N LEU A 475 -15.41 -40.13 -2.37
CA LEU A 475 -15.80 -39.38 -3.56
C LEU A 475 -16.71 -40.23 -4.48
N ASP A 476 -17.63 -39.56 -5.16
CA ASP A 476 -18.48 -40.17 -6.17
C ASP A 476 -17.62 -40.80 -7.30
N LYS A 477 -17.99 -41.99 -7.77
CA LYS A 477 -17.25 -42.70 -8.82
C LYS A 477 -17.05 -41.85 -10.07
N THR A 478 -18.04 -41.08 -10.44
CA THR A 478 -17.99 -40.16 -11.60
C THR A 478 -16.94 -39.07 -11.41
N LEU A 479 -16.80 -38.56 -10.20
CA LEU A 479 -15.77 -37.59 -9.86
C LEU A 479 -14.36 -38.17 -9.93
N VAL A 480 -14.21 -39.43 -9.47
CA VAL A 480 -12.92 -40.15 -9.52
C VAL A 480 -12.51 -40.39 -10.98
N GLU A 481 -13.44 -40.87 -11.81
CA GLU A 481 -13.19 -41.08 -13.25
C GLU A 481 -12.86 -39.77 -13.98
N PHE A 482 -13.57 -38.69 -13.64
CA PHE A 482 -13.30 -37.35 -14.17
C PHE A 482 -11.90 -36.89 -13.77
N SER A 483 -11.57 -36.91 -12.48
CA SER A 483 -10.24 -36.56 -11.95
C SER A 483 -9.12 -37.32 -12.64
N ARG A 484 -9.30 -38.65 -12.82
CA ARG A 484 -8.36 -39.49 -13.52
C ARG A 484 -8.21 -39.12 -14.99
N SER A 485 -9.33 -38.92 -15.70
CA SER A 485 -9.33 -38.50 -17.11
C SER A 485 -8.68 -37.11 -17.30
N LEU A 486 -8.96 -36.18 -16.41
CA LEU A 486 -8.33 -34.85 -16.42
C LEU A 486 -6.84 -34.94 -16.16
N ALA A 487 -6.42 -35.69 -15.12
CA ALA A 487 -5.01 -35.87 -14.79
C ALA A 487 -4.20 -36.47 -15.93
N MET A 488 -4.78 -37.49 -16.62
CA MET A 488 -4.15 -38.09 -17.80
C MET A 488 -4.04 -37.16 -19.00
N SER A 489 -4.90 -36.16 -19.11
CA SER A 489 -4.86 -35.16 -20.19
C SER A 489 -3.84 -34.05 -19.96
N ILE A 490 -3.35 -33.86 -18.71
CA ILE A 490 -2.42 -32.79 -18.36
C ILE A 490 -0.98 -33.34 -18.44
N THR A 491 -0.38 -33.29 -19.60
CA THR A 491 1.03 -33.66 -19.82
C THR A 491 1.97 -32.45 -19.73
N GLU A 492 1.42 -31.26 -19.94
CA GLU A 492 2.13 -29.98 -19.84
C GLU A 492 1.29 -28.96 -19.06
N LEU A 493 2.00 -28.14 -18.27
CA LEU A 493 1.42 -27.06 -17.50
C LEU A 493 2.18 -25.77 -17.81
N ASN A 494 1.45 -24.73 -18.20
CA ASN A 494 1.96 -23.39 -18.36
C ASN A 494 1.14 -22.46 -17.46
N VAL A 495 1.82 -21.73 -16.59
CA VAL A 495 1.23 -20.75 -15.70
C VAL A 495 1.98 -19.44 -15.88
N SER A 496 1.26 -18.35 -16.09
CA SER A 496 1.81 -17.00 -16.12
C SER A 496 1.05 -16.11 -15.16
N ALA A 497 1.75 -15.41 -14.30
CA ALA A 497 1.18 -14.46 -13.36
C ALA A 497 1.86 -13.10 -13.53
N LEU A 498 1.07 -12.05 -13.60
CA LEU A 498 1.53 -10.68 -13.71
C LEU A 498 0.86 -9.84 -12.64
N ALA A 499 1.65 -9.28 -11.74
CA ALA A 499 1.22 -8.30 -10.76
C ALA A 499 1.87 -6.96 -11.10
N LYS A 500 1.09 -5.90 -11.22
CA LYS A 500 1.57 -4.55 -11.52
C LYS A 500 0.93 -3.54 -10.58
N GLN A 501 1.72 -2.56 -10.17
CA GLN A 501 1.26 -1.35 -9.55
C GLN A 501 1.94 -0.17 -10.25
N ILE A 502 1.16 0.65 -10.91
CA ILE A 502 1.62 1.85 -11.62
C ILE A 502 0.73 2.99 -11.19
N ASP A 503 1.33 4.07 -10.68
CA ASP A 503 0.63 5.27 -10.24
C ASP A 503 -0.54 4.99 -9.28
N GLY A 504 -0.31 4.10 -8.32
CA GLY A 504 -1.28 3.72 -7.30
C GLY A 504 -2.40 2.78 -7.77
N LYS A 505 -2.39 2.35 -9.04
CA LYS A 505 -3.33 1.35 -9.57
C LYS A 505 -2.69 -0.03 -9.56
N PHE A 506 -3.30 -0.94 -8.82
CA PHE A 506 -2.87 -2.33 -8.76
C PHE A 506 -3.68 -3.21 -9.72
N SER A 507 -3.01 -4.17 -10.36
CA SER A 507 -3.63 -5.21 -11.17
C SER A 507 -2.91 -6.53 -10.98
N PHE A 508 -3.67 -7.61 -10.91
CA PHE A 508 -3.16 -8.98 -10.85
C PHE A 508 -3.88 -9.84 -11.89
N SER A 509 -3.11 -10.48 -12.75
CA SER A 509 -3.62 -11.45 -13.71
C SER A 509 -2.86 -12.76 -13.58
N LEU A 510 -3.57 -13.88 -13.71
CA LEU A 510 -3.01 -15.21 -13.67
C LEU A 510 -3.72 -16.06 -14.72
N ASN A 511 -2.95 -16.67 -15.61
CA ASN A 511 -3.43 -17.48 -16.73
C ASN A 511 -2.73 -18.85 -16.72
N SER A 512 -3.44 -19.85 -17.17
CA SER A 512 -2.91 -21.19 -17.36
C SER A 512 -3.63 -21.92 -18.48
N ASN A 513 -2.94 -22.87 -19.13
CA ASN A 513 -3.56 -23.81 -20.07
C ASN A 513 -4.57 -24.75 -19.38
N LEU A 514 -4.49 -24.91 -18.04
CA LEU A 514 -5.48 -25.67 -17.27
C LEU A 514 -6.87 -25.05 -17.33
N ASP A 515 -6.99 -23.75 -17.45
CA ASP A 515 -8.29 -23.08 -17.51
C ASP A 515 -9.13 -23.64 -18.67
N ASN A 516 -8.53 -23.78 -19.84
CA ASN A 516 -9.20 -24.33 -21.01
C ASN A 516 -9.43 -25.85 -20.90
N LEU A 517 -8.46 -26.60 -20.39
CA LEU A 517 -8.57 -28.06 -20.24
C LEU A 517 -9.70 -28.42 -19.27
N VAL A 518 -9.74 -27.79 -18.10
CA VAL A 518 -10.77 -28.05 -17.10
C VAL A 518 -12.12 -27.53 -17.57
N ALA A 519 -12.19 -26.35 -18.18
CA ALA A 519 -13.45 -25.79 -18.70
C ALA A 519 -14.07 -26.71 -19.76
N ASN A 520 -13.27 -27.23 -20.69
CA ASN A 520 -13.76 -28.16 -21.71
C ASN A 520 -14.25 -29.46 -21.10
N LYS A 521 -13.50 -30.05 -20.16
CA LYS A 521 -13.91 -31.29 -19.48
C LYS A 521 -15.16 -31.10 -18.60
N VAL A 522 -15.23 -30.01 -17.85
CA VAL A 522 -16.41 -29.67 -17.05
C VAL A 522 -17.63 -29.40 -17.94
N LYS A 523 -17.45 -28.69 -19.05
CA LYS A 523 -18.53 -28.44 -20.02
C LYS A 523 -19.04 -29.74 -20.64
N GLU A 524 -18.16 -30.68 -20.92
CA GLU A 524 -18.52 -32.00 -21.44
C GLU A 524 -19.46 -32.78 -20.48
N ILE A 525 -19.21 -32.69 -19.17
CA ILE A 525 -19.95 -33.46 -18.15
C ILE A 525 -21.16 -32.73 -17.57
N LEU A 526 -21.06 -31.44 -17.42
CA LEU A 526 -22.04 -30.65 -16.68
C LEU A 526 -22.92 -29.76 -17.58
N SER A 527 -22.92 -29.99 -18.89
CA SER A 527 -23.64 -29.16 -19.85
C SER A 527 -25.04 -28.70 -19.34
N GLY A 528 -25.09 -27.45 -18.96
CA GLY A 528 -26.33 -26.70 -18.67
C GLY A 528 -26.83 -26.72 -17.23
N LYS A 529 -26.56 -27.74 -16.39
CA LYS A 529 -27.16 -27.82 -15.03
C LYS A 529 -26.50 -26.86 -14.02
N VAL A 530 -25.17 -26.82 -14.00
CA VAL A 530 -24.44 -25.94 -13.10
C VAL A 530 -24.61 -24.49 -13.50
N GLU A 531 -24.52 -24.19 -14.79
CA GLU A 531 -24.71 -22.85 -15.32
C GLU A 531 -26.10 -22.30 -15.05
N LYS A 532 -27.12 -23.14 -15.25
CA LYS A 532 -28.51 -22.78 -14.92
C LYS A 532 -28.68 -22.47 -13.43
N ALA A 533 -28.13 -23.34 -12.55
CA ALA A 533 -28.24 -23.14 -11.11
C ALA A 533 -27.47 -21.88 -10.64
N ARG A 534 -26.32 -21.59 -11.22
CA ARG A 534 -25.56 -20.38 -10.93
C ARG A 534 -26.26 -19.12 -11.36
N ASN A 535 -26.77 -19.10 -12.59
CA ASN A 535 -27.48 -17.96 -13.13
C ASN A 535 -28.78 -17.70 -12.34
N GLU A 536 -29.51 -18.75 -11.96
CA GLU A 536 -30.67 -18.62 -11.09
C GLU A 536 -30.30 -18.05 -9.71
N LEU A 537 -29.23 -18.54 -9.09
CA LEU A 537 -28.79 -18.03 -7.80
C LEU A 537 -28.31 -16.56 -7.89
N GLU A 538 -27.57 -16.22 -8.94
CA GLU A 538 -27.15 -14.85 -9.19
C GLU A 538 -28.32 -13.92 -9.38
N GLN A 539 -29.31 -14.33 -10.19
CA GLN A 539 -30.54 -13.57 -10.40
C GLN A 539 -31.30 -13.37 -9.09
N ARG A 540 -31.46 -14.41 -8.28
CA ARG A 540 -32.14 -14.33 -6.97
C ARG A 540 -31.43 -13.34 -6.03
N VAL A 541 -30.08 -13.43 -5.91
CA VAL A 541 -29.30 -12.50 -5.07
C VAL A 541 -29.43 -11.06 -5.58
N ARG A 542 -29.31 -10.85 -6.90
CA ARG A 542 -29.44 -9.52 -7.50
C ARG A 542 -30.85 -8.94 -7.29
N GLN A 543 -31.90 -9.69 -7.57
CA GLN A 543 -33.28 -9.26 -7.40
C GLN A 543 -33.61 -8.91 -5.95
N GLU A 544 -33.10 -9.70 -4.98
CA GLU A 544 -33.31 -9.43 -3.56
C GLU A 544 -32.62 -8.16 -3.10
N VAL A 545 -31.39 -7.88 -3.57
CA VAL A 545 -30.63 -6.70 -3.18
C VAL A 545 -30.99 -5.46 -4.00
N GLU A 546 -31.47 -5.64 -5.25
CA GLU A 546 -31.81 -4.55 -6.17
C GLU A 546 -32.84 -3.60 -5.58
N LYS A 547 -33.86 -4.13 -4.88
CA LYS A 547 -34.86 -3.31 -4.19
C LYS A 547 -34.22 -2.31 -3.21
N TYR A 548 -33.25 -2.75 -2.42
CA TYR A 548 -32.52 -1.88 -1.47
C TYR A 548 -31.64 -0.87 -2.19
N GLN A 549 -31.00 -1.31 -3.28
CA GLN A 549 -30.18 -0.42 -4.11
C GLN A 549 -31.02 0.66 -4.80
N VAL A 550 -32.19 0.29 -5.35
CA VAL A 550 -33.11 1.23 -5.95
C VAL A 550 -33.65 2.21 -4.91
N GLU A 551 -34.00 1.70 -3.71
CA GLU A 551 -34.47 2.55 -2.62
C GLU A 551 -33.39 3.53 -2.16
N LEU A 552 -32.12 3.09 -2.01
CA LEU A 552 -30.99 3.96 -1.71
C LEU A 552 -30.80 5.01 -2.80
N ASN A 553 -30.87 4.63 -4.07
CA ASN A 553 -30.72 5.56 -5.19
C ASN A 553 -31.80 6.63 -5.19
N ASN A 554 -33.06 6.23 -5.05
CA ASN A 554 -34.20 7.14 -5.00
C ASN A 554 -34.12 8.08 -3.79
N PHE A 555 -33.72 7.54 -2.62
CA PHE A 555 -33.51 8.34 -1.42
C PHE A 555 -32.43 9.40 -1.64
N VAL A 556 -31.27 9.02 -2.19
CA VAL A 556 -30.17 9.94 -2.47
C VAL A 556 -30.59 10.99 -3.48
N GLU A 557 -31.25 10.61 -4.56
CA GLU A 557 -31.72 11.52 -5.61
C GLU A 557 -32.72 12.54 -5.07
N GLN A 558 -33.75 12.09 -4.35
CA GLN A 558 -34.75 12.97 -3.73
C GLN A 558 -34.12 13.98 -2.78
N LYS A 559 -33.20 13.51 -1.92
CA LYS A 559 -32.53 14.37 -0.95
C LYS A 559 -31.59 15.37 -1.62
N ASN A 560 -30.85 14.94 -2.64
CA ASN A 560 -29.97 15.80 -3.41
C ASN A 560 -30.76 16.90 -4.11
N THR A 561 -31.85 16.55 -4.78
CA THR A 561 -32.73 17.52 -5.46
C THR A 561 -33.29 18.52 -4.45
N ALA A 562 -33.90 18.03 -3.37
CA ALA A 562 -34.50 18.89 -2.36
C ALA A 562 -33.49 19.89 -1.74
N LEU A 563 -32.26 19.44 -1.42
CA LEU A 563 -31.25 20.33 -0.85
C LEU A 563 -30.63 21.27 -1.90
N THR A 564 -30.47 20.80 -3.14
CA THR A 564 -30.00 21.65 -4.25
C THR A 564 -30.97 22.78 -4.50
N ASP A 565 -32.29 22.46 -4.59
CA ASP A 565 -33.35 23.47 -4.79
C ASP A 565 -33.38 24.46 -3.63
N LYS A 566 -33.22 23.97 -2.40
CA LYS A 566 -33.16 24.81 -1.20
C LYS A 566 -31.97 25.75 -1.22
N ILE A 567 -30.76 25.27 -1.58
CA ILE A 567 -29.56 26.09 -1.73
C ILE A 567 -29.78 27.15 -2.80
N GLN A 568 -30.33 26.74 -3.95
CA GLN A 568 -30.60 27.65 -5.07
C GLN A 568 -31.64 28.72 -4.72
N SER A 569 -32.69 28.35 -3.98
CA SER A 569 -33.70 29.27 -3.48
C SER A 569 -33.08 30.34 -2.56
N ILE A 570 -32.26 29.88 -1.59
CA ILE A 570 -31.55 30.81 -0.67
C ILE A 570 -30.58 31.70 -1.45
N GLU A 571 -29.82 31.13 -2.39
CA GLU A 571 -28.88 31.88 -3.24
C GLU A 571 -29.61 32.96 -4.06
N SER A 572 -30.76 32.59 -4.66
CA SER A 572 -31.58 33.53 -5.45
C SER A 572 -32.13 34.67 -4.60
N GLU A 573 -32.59 34.35 -3.38
CA GLU A 573 -33.11 35.37 -2.47
C GLU A 573 -31.99 36.32 -2.02
N ILE A 574 -30.81 35.80 -1.69
CA ILE A 574 -29.65 36.66 -1.34
C ILE A 574 -29.26 37.54 -2.53
N GLN A 575 -29.23 37.03 -3.75
CA GLN A 575 -28.92 37.79 -4.95
C GLN A 575 -29.97 38.89 -5.21
N LYS A 576 -31.24 38.61 -4.97
CA LYS A 576 -32.31 39.58 -5.07
C LYS A 576 -32.11 40.71 -4.07
N GLN A 577 -31.82 40.40 -2.81
CA GLN A 577 -31.53 41.35 -1.77
C GLN A 577 -30.26 42.16 -2.09
N GLN A 578 -29.24 41.56 -2.66
CA GLN A 578 -28.03 42.22 -3.11
C GLN A 578 -28.30 43.28 -4.17
N LYS A 579 -29.05 42.89 -5.22
CA LYS A 579 -29.44 43.85 -6.28
C LYS A 579 -30.26 45.02 -5.73
N THR A 580 -31.18 44.71 -4.82
CA THR A 580 -32.07 45.72 -4.22
C THR A 580 -31.28 46.71 -3.38
N ILE A 581 -30.33 46.24 -2.54
CA ILE A 581 -29.53 47.17 -1.71
C ILE A 581 -28.51 47.94 -2.55
N GLU A 582 -27.95 47.36 -3.60
CA GLU A 582 -27.08 48.04 -4.55
C GLU A 582 -27.83 49.19 -5.27
N ALA A 583 -29.04 48.91 -5.76
CA ALA A 583 -29.87 49.92 -6.39
C ALA A 583 -30.20 51.09 -5.43
N LYS A 584 -30.62 50.75 -4.19
CA LYS A 584 -30.90 51.78 -3.17
C LYS A 584 -29.65 52.61 -2.78
N ARG A 585 -28.50 51.96 -2.66
CA ARG A 585 -27.22 52.64 -2.42
C ARG A 585 -26.92 53.64 -3.53
N LYS A 586 -27.01 53.20 -4.78
CA LYS A 586 -26.80 54.05 -5.95
C LYS A 586 -27.77 55.24 -5.98
N GLU A 587 -29.04 54.99 -5.73
CA GLU A 587 -30.07 56.01 -5.65
C GLU A 587 -29.75 57.07 -4.57
N ILE A 588 -29.29 56.64 -3.38
CA ILE A 588 -28.88 57.52 -2.30
C ILE A 588 -27.63 58.33 -2.71
N GLU A 589 -26.65 57.68 -3.32
CA GLU A 589 -25.41 58.35 -3.80
C GLU A 589 -25.75 59.40 -4.87
N ASP A 590 -26.58 59.06 -5.85
CA ASP A 590 -27.05 59.97 -6.91
C ASP A 590 -27.80 61.16 -6.31
N ARG A 591 -28.66 60.96 -5.28
CA ARG A 591 -29.36 62.04 -4.58
C ARG A 591 -28.42 62.93 -3.76
N ILE A 592 -27.46 62.36 -3.07
CA ILE A 592 -26.44 63.12 -2.35
C ILE A 592 -25.70 64.06 -3.33
N GLU A 593 -25.32 63.54 -4.49
CA GLU A 593 -24.63 64.29 -5.52
C GLU A 593 -25.54 65.44 -6.08
N ALA A 594 -26.82 65.11 -6.35
CA ALA A 594 -27.79 66.07 -6.81
C ALA A 594 -28.03 67.24 -5.78
N GLU A 595 -28.18 66.85 -4.49
CA GLU A 595 -28.38 67.83 -3.42
C GLU A 595 -27.12 68.74 -3.18
N LYS A 596 -25.92 68.09 -3.26
CA LYS A 596 -24.66 68.86 -3.23
C LYS A 596 -24.56 69.88 -4.38
N LYS A 597 -24.90 69.44 -5.61
CA LYS A 597 -24.93 70.38 -6.77
C LYS A 597 -25.96 71.50 -6.62
N LYS A 598 -27.14 71.22 -6.04
CA LYS A 598 -28.15 72.23 -5.73
C LYS A 598 -27.66 73.19 -4.65
N ALA A 599 -27.05 72.72 -3.58
CA ALA A 599 -26.49 73.49 -2.52
C ALA A 599 -25.36 74.39 -3.05
N GLN A 600 -24.50 73.91 -3.91
CA GLN A 600 -23.41 74.61 -4.52
C GLN A 600 -23.95 75.73 -5.44
N LYS A 601 -24.97 75.47 -6.29
CA LYS A 601 -25.63 76.45 -7.12
C LYS A 601 -26.29 77.55 -6.30
N LYS A 602 -26.98 77.19 -5.18
CA LYS A 602 -27.56 78.23 -4.27
C LYS A 602 -26.50 79.06 -3.65
N LEU A 603 -25.36 78.50 -3.20
CA LEU A 603 -24.23 79.28 -2.67
C LEU A 603 -23.62 80.19 -3.73
N GLU A 604 -23.49 79.76 -4.98
CA GLU A 604 -23.02 80.59 -6.09
C GLU A 604 -23.99 81.69 -6.42
N GLU A 605 -25.33 81.43 -6.40
CA GLU A 605 -26.36 82.45 -6.59
C GLU A 605 -26.41 83.47 -5.43
N GLU A 606 -26.33 82.99 -4.17
CA GLU A 606 -26.24 83.89 -3.00
C GLU A 606 -24.96 84.72 -3.01
N ALA A 607 -23.81 84.11 -3.39
CA ALA A 607 -22.56 84.87 -3.56
C ALA A 607 -22.66 85.92 -4.67
N LYS A 608 -23.28 85.56 -5.81
CA LYS A 608 -23.56 86.54 -6.89
C LYS A 608 -24.52 87.63 -6.45
N ASN A 609 -25.56 87.32 -5.69
CA ASN A 609 -26.49 88.28 -5.16
C ASN A 609 -25.87 89.20 -4.09
N LYS A 610 -25.02 88.68 -3.21
CA LYS A 610 -24.23 89.44 -2.25
C LYS A 610 -23.23 90.37 -2.94
N LEU A 611 -22.54 89.84 -3.99
CA LEU A 611 -21.67 90.69 -4.83
C LEU A 611 -22.46 91.79 -5.53
N LYS A 612 -23.64 91.51 -6.08
CA LYS A 612 -24.52 92.48 -6.74
C LYS A 612 -25.02 93.54 -5.78
N ASN A 613 -25.24 93.21 -4.50
CA ASN A 613 -25.65 94.15 -3.44
C ASN A 613 -24.49 94.94 -2.83
N LEU A 614 -23.24 94.54 -3.03
CA LEU A 614 -22.03 95.26 -2.64
C LEU A 614 -21.61 96.34 -3.67
N PHE A 615 -22.11 96.19 -4.92
CA PHE A 615 -21.83 97.11 -6.01
C PHE A 615 -23.03 97.99 -6.37
N LYS A 616 -24.09 98.00 -5.56
CA LYS A 616 -25.13 99.05 -5.50
C LYS A 616 -24.91 99.98 -4.30
#